data_6901e09a808eac5692a5bbd75ddad849
#
_entry.id   6901e09a808eac5692a5bbd75ddad849
#
_cell.length_a   1.000
_cell.length_b   1.000
_cell.length_c   1.000
_cell.angle_alpha   90.00
_cell.angle_beta   90.00
_cell.angle_gamma   90.00
#
_symmetry.space_group_name_H-M   'P 1'
#
loop_
_entity.id
_entity.type
_entity.pdbx_description
1 polymer ?
#
loop_
_entity_poly.entity_id
_entity_poly.type
_entity_poly.pdbx_seq_one_letter_code
_entity_poly.pdbx_strand_id
1 'polypeptide(L)'
;AVEVAAAQMTSPITVKLSIGGVLVQEETYTVRQYAEVILKDENNQYPTVAEDLVKAMLNYGAYAQLYFEHNDNDLANTGYEITEFAAIPENLETKVAPVGSVPGVSFYGASLLFKSNVAVRYYFSGDVSNCTFAVEGVEGTLTPVQKDGLWYAEVKQILRQDLNKNYTVIVSDAEGNQISVTYGPMYYITKGLGKNWKWLAVLF
;
A
#
# COMPACT_ATOMS: atom_id res chain seq x y z
N ALA A 1 21.33 4.05 -5.60
CA ALA A 1 20.23 3.16 -6.00
C ALA A 1 19.38 3.85 -7.06
N VAL A 2 18.83 3.09 -8.00
CA VAL A 2 17.86 3.57 -8.99
C VAL A 2 16.48 3.10 -8.55
N GLU A 3 15.52 4.01 -8.42
CA GLU A 3 14.14 3.69 -8.14
C GLU A 3 13.40 3.43 -9.45
N VAL A 4 12.70 2.30 -9.54
CA VAL A 4 11.92 1.90 -10.71
C VAL A 4 10.47 1.73 -10.29
N ALA A 5 9.56 2.44 -10.96
CA ALA A 5 8.14 2.29 -10.71
C ALA A 5 7.65 0.89 -11.15
N ALA A 6 6.62 0.37 -10.49
CA ALA A 6 6.09 -0.96 -10.79
C ALA A 6 5.71 -1.15 -12.28
N ALA A 7 5.09 -0.15 -12.89
CA ALA A 7 4.75 -0.19 -14.31
C ALA A 7 5.99 -0.13 -15.26
N GLN A 8 7.17 0.14 -14.74
CA GLN A 8 8.40 0.29 -15.53
C GLN A 8 9.35 -0.90 -15.40
N MET A 9 8.89 -2.04 -14.91
CA MET A 9 9.75 -3.24 -14.73
C MET A 9 10.30 -3.81 -16.02
N THR A 10 9.70 -3.49 -17.17
CA THR A 10 10.18 -3.86 -18.51
C THR A 10 10.95 -2.74 -19.20
N SER A 11 11.01 -1.56 -18.59
CA SER A 11 11.75 -0.42 -19.15
C SER A 11 13.26 -0.61 -19.01
N PRO A 12 14.06 -0.30 -20.05
CA PRO A 12 15.50 -0.47 -20.00
C PRO A 12 16.17 0.56 -19.08
N ILE A 13 17.09 0.08 -18.25
CA ILE A 13 17.96 0.87 -17.40
C ILE A 13 19.38 0.75 -17.93
N THR A 14 19.93 1.82 -18.47
CA THR A 14 21.28 1.84 -19.01
C THR A 14 22.25 2.42 -18.00
N VAL A 15 23.27 1.65 -17.65
CA VAL A 15 24.37 2.08 -16.78
C VAL A 15 25.61 2.30 -17.63
N LYS A 16 26.19 3.50 -17.53
CA LYS A 16 27.40 3.89 -18.27
C LYS A 16 28.54 4.15 -17.29
N LEU A 17 29.66 3.47 -17.50
CA LEU A 17 30.90 3.72 -16.78
C LEU A 17 31.82 4.55 -17.68
N SER A 18 32.26 5.71 -17.21
CA SER A 18 33.22 6.56 -17.90
C SER A 18 34.39 6.88 -16.97
N ILE A 19 35.61 6.84 -17.55
CA ILE A 19 36.86 7.20 -16.87
C ILE A 19 37.49 8.35 -17.65
N GLY A 20 37.73 9.47 -16.96
CA GLY A 20 38.30 10.66 -17.63
C GLY A 20 37.43 11.22 -18.76
N GLY A 21 36.10 11.03 -18.71
CA GLY A 21 35.17 11.45 -19.75
C GLY A 21 35.04 10.49 -20.94
N VAL A 22 35.79 9.38 -20.95
CA VAL A 22 35.73 8.34 -21.99
C VAL A 22 34.82 7.20 -21.51
N LEU A 23 33.82 6.82 -22.31
CA LEU A 23 32.98 5.68 -22.05
C LEU A 23 33.80 4.39 -22.07
N VAL A 24 33.80 3.65 -20.95
CA VAL A 24 34.54 2.39 -20.79
C VAL A 24 33.64 1.19 -20.94
N GLN A 25 32.42 1.30 -20.36
CA GLN A 25 31.44 0.22 -20.35
C GLN A 25 30.03 0.78 -20.37
N GLU A 26 29.14 0.12 -21.06
CA GLU A 26 27.70 0.40 -21.10
C GLU A 26 26.96 -0.91 -21.01
N GLU A 27 26.02 -1.00 -20.03
CA GLU A 27 25.19 -2.17 -19.82
C GLU A 27 23.73 -1.74 -19.67
N THR A 28 22.83 -2.51 -20.27
CA THR A 28 21.39 -2.23 -20.22
C THR A 28 20.65 -3.44 -19.67
N TYR A 29 19.86 -3.21 -18.64
CA TYR A 29 19.05 -4.23 -17.96
C TYR A 29 17.65 -3.73 -17.72
N THR A 30 16.71 -4.69 -17.50
CA THR A 30 15.37 -4.41 -16.97
C THR A 30 15.21 -5.10 -15.62
N VAL A 31 14.26 -4.66 -14.81
CA VAL A 31 13.91 -5.36 -13.54
C VAL A 31 13.43 -6.78 -13.86
N ARG A 32 12.64 -6.95 -14.94
CA ARG A 32 12.19 -8.28 -15.37
C ARG A 32 13.35 -9.22 -15.71
N GLN A 33 14.35 -8.77 -16.46
CA GLN A 33 15.50 -9.61 -16.80
C GLN A 33 16.25 -10.09 -15.55
N TYR A 34 16.43 -9.22 -14.55
CA TYR A 34 17.05 -9.61 -13.30
C TYR A 34 16.18 -10.62 -12.52
N ALA A 35 14.87 -10.40 -12.48
CA ALA A 35 13.92 -11.32 -11.87
C ALA A 35 13.95 -12.71 -12.52
N GLU A 36 14.04 -12.76 -13.85
CA GLU A 36 14.14 -14.01 -14.61
C GLU A 36 15.43 -14.82 -14.32
N VAL A 37 16.52 -14.16 -13.92
CA VAL A 37 17.74 -14.86 -13.48
C VAL A 37 17.45 -15.70 -12.23
N ILE A 38 16.67 -15.16 -11.29
CA ILE A 38 16.26 -15.88 -10.07
C ILE A 38 15.33 -17.04 -10.40
N LEU A 39 14.35 -16.80 -11.29
CA LEU A 39 13.34 -17.81 -11.66
C LEU A 39 13.89 -18.93 -12.55
N LYS A 40 15.01 -18.70 -13.23
CA LYS A 40 15.69 -19.68 -14.10
C LYS A 40 16.94 -20.28 -13.44
N ASP A 41 17.07 -20.13 -12.11
CA ASP A 41 18.23 -20.65 -11.38
C ASP A 41 18.20 -22.18 -11.28
N GLU A 42 18.88 -22.84 -12.21
CA GLU A 42 19.00 -24.30 -12.23
C GLU A 42 19.87 -24.86 -11.11
N ASN A 43 20.61 -24.02 -10.41
CA ASN A 43 21.56 -24.43 -9.35
C ASN A 43 20.98 -24.31 -7.94
N ASN A 44 19.70 -23.93 -7.80
CA ASN A 44 19.03 -23.71 -6.52
C ASN A 44 19.82 -22.77 -5.56
N GLN A 45 20.43 -21.71 -6.12
CA GLN A 45 21.16 -20.72 -5.33
C GLN A 45 20.21 -19.83 -4.53
N TYR A 46 18.97 -19.70 -4.99
CA TYR A 46 17.94 -18.91 -4.34
C TYR A 46 16.91 -19.80 -3.65
N PRO A 47 16.47 -19.46 -2.43
CA PRO A 47 15.42 -20.21 -1.74
C PRO A 47 14.06 -20.01 -2.44
N THR A 48 13.17 -21.01 -2.34
CA THR A 48 11.81 -20.97 -2.92
C THR A 48 11.03 -19.69 -2.58
N VAL A 49 11.21 -19.17 -1.36
CA VAL A 49 10.60 -17.89 -0.94
C VAL A 49 11.05 -16.73 -1.82
N ALA A 50 12.28 -16.73 -2.32
CA ALA A 50 12.76 -15.68 -3.23
C ALA A 50 12.10 -15.80 -4.60
N GLU A 51 11.88 -17.01 -5.10
CA GLU A 51 11.15 -17.25 -6.35
C GLU A 51 9.69 -16.77 -6.25
N ASP A 52 9.00 -17.13 -5.15
CA ASP A 52 7.62 -16.71 -4.91
C ASP A 52 7.50 -15.18 -4.81
N LEU A 53 8.45 -14.54 -4.12
CA LEU A 53 8.52 -13.08 -4.04
C LEU A 53 8.70 -12.46 -5.42
N VAL A 54 9.59 -13.02 -6.24
CA VAL A 54 9.87 -12.51 -7.59
C VAL A 54 8.66 -12.67 -8.51
N LYS A 55 7.97 -13.84 -8.46
CA LYS A 55 6.72 -14.06 -9.20
C LYS A 55 5.65 -13.02 -8.83
N ALA A 56 5.46 -12.80 -7.51
CA ALA A 56 4.53 -11.80 -7.02
C ALA A 56 4.91 -10.38 -7.48
N MET A 57 6.20 -10.03 -7.45
CA MET A 57 6.70 -8.74 -7.92
C MET A 57 6.44 -8.53 -9.41
N LEU A 58 6.72 -9.52 -10.26
CA LEU A 58 6.44 -9.45 -11.69
C LEU A 58 4.95 -9.33 -11.99
N ASN A 59 4.13 -10.04 -11.25
CA ASN A 59 2.68 -9.94 -11.37
C ASN A 59 2.17 -8.55 -10.99
N TYR A 60 2.66 -7.99 -9.89
CA TYR A 60 2.38 -6.61 -9.51
C TYR A 60 2.78 -5.61 -10.60
N GLY A 61 3.96 -5.80 -11.20
CA GLY A 61 4.42 -4.98 -12.35
C GLY A 61 3.47 -5.05 -13.53
N ALA A 62 3.04 -6.24 -13.93
CA ALA A 62 2.13 -6.44 -15.04
C ALA A 62 0.77 -5.75 -14.81
N TYR A 63 0.20 -5.88 -13.60
CA TYR A 63 -1.05 -5.19 -13.29
C TYR A 63 -0.87 -3.66 -13.20
N ALA A 64 0.27 -3.18 -12.73
CA ALA A 64 0.57 -1.75 -12.74
C ALA A 64 0.68 -1.21 -14.18
N GLN A 65 1.29 -1.98 -15.10
CA GLN A 65 1.35 -1.63 -16.53
C GLN A 65 -0.05 -1.51 -17.12
N LEU A 66 -0.92 -2.49 -16.90
CA LEU A 66 -2.31 -2.47 -17.37
C LEU A 66 -3.10 -1.30 -16.79
N TYR A 67 -2.92 -1.02 -15.50
CA TYR A 67 -3.64 0.06 -14.83
C TYR A 67 -3.23 1.46 -15.30
N PHE A 68 -1.93 1.66 -15.55
CA PHE A 68 -1.38 2.95 -15.99
C PHE A 68 -1.27 3.04 -17.51
N GLU A 69 -1.75 2.05 -18.26
CA GLU A 69 -1.65 1.97 -19.72
C GLU A 69 -0.20 2.19 -20.21
N HIS A 70 0.77 1.56 -19.49
CA HIS A 70 2.18 1.71 -19.73
C HIS A 70 2.79 0.41 -20.26
N ASN A 71 3.18 0.39 -21.54
CA ASN A 71 3.83 -0.76 -22.21
C ASN A 71 3.08 -2.08 -21.98
N ASP A 72 1.76 -2.06 -22.13
CA ASP A 72 0.82 -3.15 -21.83
C ASP A 72 0.96 -4.35 -22.80
N ASN A 73 1.64 -4.19 -23.91
CA ASN A 73 2.01 -5.22 -24.88
C ASN A 73 3.32 -5.96 -24.53
N ASP A 74 4.05 -5.54 -23.50
CA ASP A 74 5.24 -6.19 -22.97
C ASP A 74 5.17 -6.25 -21.44
N LEU A 75 4.28 -7.11 -20.91
CA LEU A 75 4.00 -7.20 -19.48
C LEU A 75 5.17 -7.81 -18.70
N ALA A 76 5.37 -7.34 -17.49
CA ALA A 76 6.42 -7.83 -16.59
C ALA A 76 6.25 -9.31 -16.26
N ASN A 77 5.02 -9.78 -16.05
CA ASN A 77 4.73 -11.21 -15.91
C ASN A 77 4.38 -11.81 -17.27
N THR A 78 5.12 -12.83 -17.70
CA THR A 78 4.94 -13.53 -18.97
C THR A 78 4.41 -14.96 -18.80
N GLY A 79 3.63 -15.22 -17.73
CA GLY A 79 2.96 -16.52 -17.52
C GLY A 79 3.50 -17.33 -16.35
N TYR A 80 4.26 -16.74 -15.44
CA TYR A 80 4.59 -17.40 -14.19
C TYR A 80 3.34 -17.53 -13.32
N GLU A 81 3.04 -18.75 -12.92
CA GLU A 81 1.99 -18.99 -11.94
C GLU A 81 2.39 -18.42 -10.58
N ILE A 82 1.43 -17.80 -9.92
CA ILE A 82 1.63 -17.24 -8.59
C ILE A 82 1.15 -18.27 -7.59
N THR A 83 1.99 -18.54 -6.57
CA THR A 83 1.56 -19.34 -5.43
C THR A 83 0.35 -18.67 -4.79
N GLU A 84 -0.68 -19.45 -4.47
CA GLU A 84 -1.89 -18.92 -3.84
C GLU A 84 -1.52 -18.14 -2.58
N PHE A 85 -1.85 -16.84 -2.58
CA PHE A 85 -1.77 -16.04 -1.37
C PHE A 85 -2.86 -16.50 -0.39
N ALA A 86 -2.59 -16.32 0.89
CA ALA A 86 -3.58 -16.58 1.93
C ALA A 86 -4.93 -15.97 1.52
N ALA A 87 -5.96 -16.79 1.47
CA ALA A 87 -7.28 -16.35 1.08
C ALA A 87 -7.70 -15.14 1.90
N ILE A 88 -8.25 -14.12 1.24
CA ILE A 88 -8.87 -13.00 1.94
C ILE A 88 -9.97 -13.58 2.82
N PRO A 89 -9.96 -13.34 4.15
CA PRO A 89 -10.98 -13.89 5.02
C PRO A 89 -12.38 -13.53 4.52
N GLU A 90 -13.25 -14.51 4.34
CA GLU A 90 -14.61 -14.34 3.81
C GLU A 90 -15.48 -13.39 4.65
N ASN A 91 -15.12 -13.20 5.92
CA ASN A 91 -15.89 -12.43 6.91
C ASN A 91 -15.21 -11.11 7.31
N LEU A 92 -14.38 -10.51 6.44
CA LEU A 92 -13.84 -9.18 6.71
C LEU A 92 -14.97 -8.15 6.78
N GLU A 93 -15.08 -7.54 7.95
CA GLU A 93 -16.05 -6.48 8.16
C GLU A 93 -15.69 -5.27 7.28
N THR A 94 -16.60 -4.91 6.36
CA THR A 94 -16.40 -3.78 5.44
C THR A 94 -17.05 -2.50 5.95
N LYS A 95 -17.78 -2.61 7.07
CA LYS A 95 -18.52 -1.50 7.67
C LYS A 95 -17.79 -0.99 8.91
N VAL A 96 -17.28 0.22 8.82
CA VAL A 96 -16.61 0.90 9.92
C VAL A 96 -17.67 1.56 10.79
N ALA A 97 -17.76 1.14 12.05
CA ALA A 97 -18.63 1.73 13.04
C ALA A 97 -17.81 2.33 14.20
N PRO A 98 -18.06 3.58 14.58
CA PRO A 98 -17.44 4.15 15.77
C PRO A 98 -17.98 3.51 17.05
N VAL A 99 -17.15 3.46 18.08
CA VAL A 99 -17.51 3.05 19.44
C VAL A 99 -17.36 4.23 20.38
N GLY A 100 -18.34 4.47 21.23
CA GLY A 100 -18.39 5.64 22.10
C GLY A 100 -18.88 6.91 21.40
N SER A 101 -18.73 8.05 22.05
CA SER A 101 -19.14 9.35 21.50
C SER A 101 -18.40 10.50 22.17
N VAL A 102 -18.18 11.57 21.42
CA VAL A 102 -17.72 12.88 21.91
C VAL A 102 -18.77 13.91 21.49
N PRO A 103 -19.31 14.71 22.42
CA PRO A 103 -20.34 15.69 22.12
C PRO A 103 -19.89 16.63 20.99
N GLY A 104 -20.76 16.83 19.99
CA GLY A 104 -20.49 17.71 18.84
C GLY A 104 -19.48 17.15 17.83
N VAL A 105 -18.93 15.96 18.00
CA VAL A 105 -18.01 15.30 17.07
C VAL A 105 -18.66 14.04 16.53
N SER A 106 -18.59 13.85 15.22
CA SER A 106 -19.13 12.64 14.58
C SER A 106 -18.12 12.07 13.59
N PHE A 107 -17.96 10.75 13.60
CA PHE A 107 -17.17 10.05 12.59
C PHE A 107 -17.88 10.11 11.24
N TYR A 108 -17.18 10.59 10.23
CA TYR A 108 -17.71 10.74 8.87
C TYR A 108 -17.33 9.57 7.96
N GLY A 109 -16.11 9.07 8.09
CA GLY A 109 -15.62 7.98 7.26
C GLY A 109 -14.11 7.78 7.37
N ALA A 110 -13.63 6.73 6.71
CA ALA A 110 -12.20 6.45 6.60
C ALA A 110 -11.82 6.20 5.15
N SER A 111 -10.56 6.46 4.81
CA SER A 111 -10.01 6.21 3.48
C SER A 111 -8.60 5.66 3.55
N LEU A 112 -8.25 4.88 2.52
CA LEU A 112 -6.91 4.43 2.26
C LEU A 112 -6.24 5.37 1.26
N LEU A 113 -4.98 5.71 1.50
CA LEU A 113 -4.16 6.52 0.61
C LEU A 113 -2.98 5.71 0.11
N PHE A 114 -2.85 5.69 -1.22
CA PHE A 114 -1.69 5.16 -1.92
C PHE A 114 -0.93 6.32 -2.52
N LYS A 115 0.23 6.61 -1.95
CA LYS A 115 1.21 7.55 -2.46
C LYS A 115 2.59 6.87 -2.41
N SER A 116 3.65 7.63 -2.23
CA SER A 116 4.98 7.08 -1.90
C SER A 116 4.95 6.18 -0.66
N ASN A 117 4.01 6.43 0.27
CA ASN A 117 3.74 5.61 1.45
C ASN A 117 2.24 5.32 1.54
N VAL A 118 1.91 4.15 2.10
CA VAL A 118 0.53 3.80 2.44
C VAL A 118 0.15 4.53 3.73
N ALA A 119 -1.06 5.09 3.77
CA ALA A 119 -1.62 5.72 4.95
C ALA A 119 -3.13 5.49 5.03
N VAL A 120 -3.70 5.56 6.22
CA VAL A 120 -5.16 5.58 6.43
C VAL A 120 -5.57 6.89 7.06
N ARG A 121 -6.68 7.45 6.61
CA ARG A 121 -7.30 8.67 7.15
C ARG A 121 -8.62 8.37 7.77
N TYR A 122 -8.87 9.04 8.89
CA TYR A 122 -10.13 9.02 9.62
C TYR A 122 -10.71 10.43 9.59
N TYR A 123 -11.92 10.58 9.08
CA TYR A 123 -12.58 11.86 8.91
C TYR A 123 -13.66 12.05 9.97
N PHE A 124 -13.68 13.25 10.51
CA PHE A 124 -14.64 13.66 11.53
C PHE A 124 -15.29 14.99 11.12
N SER A 125 -16.55 15.13 11.46
CA SER A 125 -17.28 16.40 11.38
C SER A 125 -17.50 16.96 12.78
N GLY A 126 -17.71 18.28 12.86
CA GLY A 126 -17.88 18.99 14.13
C GLY A 126 -16.62 19.74 14.57
N ASP A 127 -16.64 20.28 15.78
CA ASP A 127 -15.50 21.00 16.35
C ASP A 127 -14.60 20.05 17.15
N VAL A 128 -13.41 19.84 16.66
CA VAL A 128 -12.39 19.00 17.31
C VAL A 128 -11.25 19.80 17.92
N SER A 129 -11.37 21.13 18.02
CA SER A 129 -10.31 22.03 18.48
C SER A 129 -9.79 21.71 19.90
N ASN A 130 -10.67 21.17 20.74
CA ASN A 130 -10.36 20.76 22.13
C ASN A 130 -10.20 19.25 22.27
N CYS A 131 -10.05 18.51 21.15
CA CYS A 131 -9.89 17.08 21.15
C CYS A 131 -8.44 16.66 20.92
N THR A 132 -8.03 15.58 21.56
CA THR A 132 -6.79 14.88 21.29
C THR A 132 -7.07 13.66 20.42
N PHE A 133 -6.14 13.37 19.51
CA PHE A 133 -6.21 12.23 18.61
C PHE A 133 -5.01 11.32 18.89
N ALA A 134 -5.26 10.06 19.19
CA ALA A 134 -4.22 9.08 19.44
C ALA A 134 -4.47 7.78 18.65
N VAL A 135 -3.44 7.02 18.42
CA VAL A 135 -3.55 5.64 17.90
C VAL A 135 -3.38 4.69 19.08
N GLU A 136 -4.29 3.75 19.22
CA GLU A 136 -4.23 2.74 20.30
C GLU A 136 -2.90 1.98 20.23
N GLY A 137 -2.22 1.88 21.38
CA GLY A 137 -0.94 1.17 21.49
C GLY A 137 0.26 1.86 20.87
N VAL A 138 0.11 3.11 20.39
CA VAL A 138 1.21 3.91 19.83
C VAL A 138 1.42 5.15 20.69
N GLU A 139 2.65 5.42 21.09
CA GLU A 139 2.98 6.64 21.84
C GLU A 139 2.82 7.90 20.98
N GLY A 140 2.31 8.96 21.60
CA GLY A 140 2.13 10.27 20.98
C GLY A 140 0.72 10.52 20.48
N THR A 141 0.54 11.70 19.87
CA THR A 141 -0.75 12.17 19.35
C THR A 141 -0.66 12.46 17.85
N LEU A 142 -1.79 12.29 17.17
CA LEU A 142 -1.94 12.71 15.78
C LEU A 142 -2.38 14.19 15.76
N THR A 143 -1.82 14.95 14.82
CA THR A 143 -2.29 16.31 14.56
C THR A 143 -3.41 16.28 13.53
N PRO A 144 -4.67 16.61 13.89
CA PRO A 144 -5.75 16.68 12.93
C PRO A 144 -5.56 17.86 11.96
N VAL A 145 -6.01 17.66 10.73
CA VAL A 145 -5.95 18.67 9.66
C VAL A 145 -7.35 18.94 9.14
N GLN A 146 -7.71 20.21 9.02
CA GLN A 146 -9.00 20.60 8.45
C GLN A 146 -8.90 20.70 6.93
N LYS A 147 -9.84 20.08 6.24
CA LYS A 147 -9.96 20.14 4.78
C LYS A 147 -11.42 19.94 4.37
N ASP A 148 -11.93 20.80 3.48
CA ASP A 148 -13.26 20.70 2.88
C ASP A 148 -14.41 20.57 3.92
N GLY A 149 -14.27 21.28 5.06
CA GLY A 149 -15.26 21.26 6.14
C GLY A 149 -15.18 20.05 7.08
N LEU A 150 -14.26 19.13 6.84
CA LEU A 150 -14.01 17.97 7.70
C LEU A 150 -12.63 18.07 8.35
N TRP A 151 -12.49 17.42 9.51
CA TRP A 151 -11.21 17.17 10.14
C TRP A 151 -10.76 15.75 9.83
N TYR A 152 -9.47 15.55 9.57
CA TYR A 152 -8.93 14.20 9.43
C TYR A 152 -7.66 14.02 10.26
N ALA A 153 -7.52 12.83 10.83
CA ALA A 153 -6.28 12.32 11.39
C ALA A 153 -5.72 11.24 10.45
N GLU A 154 -4.41 11.21 10.30
CA GLU A 154 -3.74 10.31 9.36
C GLU A 154 -2.73 9.42 10.07
N VAL A 155 -2.90 8.10 9.97
CA VAL A 155 -1.89 7.11 10.35
C VAL A 155 -1.00 6.87 9.13
N LYS A 156 0.25 7.31 9.22
CA LYS A 156 1.22 7.36 8.12
C LYS A 156 2.19 6.18 8.16
N GLN A 157 2.91 5.99 7.06
CA GLN A 157 4.03 5.05 6.94
C GLN A 157 3.65 3.59 7.27
N ILE A 158 2.47 3.17 6.83
CA ILE A 158 2.07 1.78 6.94
C ILE A 158 2.98 0.96 6.01
N LEU A 159 3.72 0.03 6.59
CA LEU A 159 4.61 -0.83 5.84
C LEU A 159 3.81 -1.88 5.06
N ARG A 160 4.36 -2.36 3.95
CA ARG A 160 3.71 -3.39 3.11
C ARG A 160 3.36 -4.66 3.89
N GLN A 161 4.23 -5.08 4.80
CA GLN A 161 3.99 -6.22 5.69
C GLN A 161 2.86 -5.99 6.71
N ASP A 162 2.42 -4.75 6.90
CA ASP A 162 1.42 -4.34 7.87
C ASP A 162 0.06 -3.99 7.22
N LEU A 163 -0.12 -4.29 5.93
CA LEU A 163 -1.36 -4.02 5.21
C LEU A 163 -2.57 -4.79 5.75
N ASN A 164 -2.33 -5.90 6.45
CA ASN A 164 -3.35 -6.68 7.14
C ASN A 164 -3.69 -6.17 8.56
N LYS A 165 -2.94 -5.17 9.06
CA LYS A 165 -3.19 -4.60 10.38
C LYS A 165 -4.33 -3.58 10.36
N ASN A 166 -5.07 -3.56 11.46
CA ASN A 166 -6.04 -2.52 11.75
C ASN A 166 -5.44 -1.52 12.73
N TYR A 167 -5.86 -0.28 12.60
CA TYR A 167 -5.44 0.82 13.46
C TYR A 167 -6.68 1.44 14.09
N THR A 168 -6.68 1.57 15.41
CA THR A 168 -7.75 2.22 16.14
C THR A 168 -7.34 3.66 16.47
N VAL A 169 -8.05 4.64 15.91
CA VAL A 169 -7.90 6.04 16.30
C VAL A 169 -8.90 6.36 17.39
N ILE A 170 -8.41 6.94 18.49
CA ILE A 170 -9.20 7.40 19.62
C ILE A 170 -9.18 8.92 19.63
N VAL A 171 -10.36 9.52 19.61
CA VAL A 171 -10.55 10.97 19.79
C VAL A 171 -11.15 11.19 21.17
N SER A 172 -10.50 12.01 21.98
CA SER A 172 -10.91 12.30 23.36
C SER A 172 -11.08 13.81 23.55
N ASP A 173 -12.15 14.23 24.23
CA ASP A 173 -12.32 15.60 24.69
C ASP A 173 -11.70 15.86 26.09
N ALA A 174 -11.78 17.08 26.57
CA ALA A 174 -11.25 17.46 27.87
C ALA A 174 -12.04 16.86 29.06
N GLU A 175 -13.28 16.48 28.85
CA GLU A 175 -14.16 15.86 29.83
C GLU A 175 -13.95 14.34 29.94
N GLY A 176 -13.12 13.77 29.06
CA GLY A 176 -12.80 12.33 29.03
C GLY A 176 -13.79 11.50 28.20
N ASN A 177 -14.73 12.13 27.47
CA ASN A 177 -15.53 11.40 26.50
C ASN A 177 -14.66 10.94 25.34
N GLN A 178 -14.94 9.76 24.80
CA GLN A 178 -14.13 9.17 23.75
C GLN A 178 -14.98 8.59 22.62
N ILE A 179 -14.50 8.74 21.41
CA ILE A 179 -14.95 8.01 20.24
C ILE A 179 -13.76 7.28 19.62
N SER A 180 -13.85 5.99 19.44
CA SER A 180 -12.83 5.16 18.83
C SER A 180 -13.30 4.58 17.50
N VAL A 181 -12.40 4.53 16.53
CA VAL A 181 -12.69 4.01 15.19
C VAL A 181 -11.56 3.12 14.75
N THR A 182 -11.87 1.88 14.42
CA THR A 182 -10.93 0.89 13.90
C THR A 182 -11.08 0.79 12.38
N TYR A 183 -9.97 0.93 11.67
CA TYR A 183 -9.90 0.81 10.22
C TYR A 183 -8.52 0.31 9.78
N GLY A 184 -8.46 -0.37 8.64
CA GLY A 184 -7.20 -0.82 8.07
C GLY A 184 -7.27 -0.93 6.55
N PRO A 185 -6.13 -1.12 5.87
CA PRO A 185 -6.07 -1.23 4.43
C PRO A 185 -6.99 -2.31 3.87
N MET A 186 -7.12 -3.45 4.55
CA MET A 186 -7.95 -4.57 4.10
C MET A 186 -9.43 -4.25 4.01
N TYR A 187 -9.97 -3.33 4.82
CA TYR A 187 -11.36 -2.86 4.68
C TYR A 187 -11.64 -2.27 3.29
N TYR A 188 -10.71 -1.46 2.79
CA TYR A 188 -10.83 -0.85 1.47
C TYR A 188 -10.71 -1.88 0.36
N ILE A 189 -9.72 -2.76 0.47
CA ILE A 189 -9.44 -3.83 -0.49
C ILE A 189 -10.66 -4.76 -0.61
N THR A 190 -11.18 -5.24 0.52
CA THR A 190 -12.36 -6.12 0.56
C THR A 190 -13.59 -5.45 -0.05
N LYS A 191 -13.80 -4.16 0.26
CA LYS A 191 -14.88 -3.39 -0.34
C LYS A 191 -14.72 -3.24 -1.86
N GLY A 192 -13.49 -3.05 -2.33
CA GLY A 192 -13.16 -2.99 -3.76
C GLY A 192 -13.40 -4.31 -4.46
N LEU A 193 -13.01 -5.43 -3.84
CA LEU A 193 -13.23 -6.78 -4.36
C LEU A 193 -14.73 -7.09 -4.52
N GLY A 194 -15.55 -6.74 -3.53
CA GLY A 194 -17.02 -6.88 -3.61
C GLY A 194 -17.66 -6.04 -4.72
N LYS A 195 -16.94 -5.07 -5.29
CA LYS A 195 -17.37 -4.25 -6.42
C LYS A 195 -16.75 -4.67 -7.77
N ASN A 196 -16.24 -5.90 -7.87
CA ASN A 196 -15.52 -6.40 -9.06
C ASN A 196 -14.23 -5.65 -9.44
N TRP A 197 -13.63 -4.91 -8.52
CA TRP A 197 -12.32 -4.31 -8.73
C TRP A 197 -11.21 -5.35 -8.57
N LYS A 198 -11.31 -6.45 -9.35
CA LYS A 198 -10.38 -7.59 -9.27
C LYS A 198 -8.91 -7.20 -9.44
N TRP A 199 -8.63 -6.17 -10.20
CA TRP A 199 -7.30 -5.62 -10.39
C TRP A 199 -6.72 -5.00 -9.10
N LEU A 200 -7.56 -4.50 -8.19
CA LEU A 200 -7.11 -3.94 -6.92
C LEU A 200 -6.57 -5.04 -5.99
N ALA A 201 -7.14 -6.24 -6.03
CA ALA A 201 -6.72 -7.36 -5.19
C ALA A 201 -5.31 -7.86 -5.51
N VAL A 202 -4.85 -7.63 -6.72
CA VAL A 202 -3.53 -8.08 -7.16
C VAL A 202 -2.46 -7.03 -6.90
N LEU A 203 -2.85 -5.79 -6.64
CA LEU A 203 -1.93 -4.72 -6.22
C LEU A 203 -1.55 -4.80 -4.73
N PHE A 204 -2.17 -5.68 -3.97
CA PHE A 204 -1.98 -5.90 -2.53
C PHE A 204 -1.80 -7.36 -2.19
#